data_15cf2efb99ab48e858f8ffba81e580fb
#
_entry.id   15cf2efb99ab48e858f8ffba81e580fb
#
_cell.length_a   1.000
_cell.length_b   1.000
_cell.length_c   1.000
_cell.angle_alpha   90.00
_cell.angle_beta   90.00
_cell.angle_gamma   90.00
#
_symmetry.space_group_name_H-M   'P 1'
#
loop_
_entity.id
_entity.type
_entity.pdbx_description
1 polymer ?
#
loop_
_entity_poly.entity_id
_entity_poly.type
_entity_poly.pdbx_seq_one_letter_code
_entity_poly.pdbx_strand_id
1 'polypeptide(L)'
;MKLLMLTNPLAGRRRGLAVAEKSLEMFRQRGITVENVFSDRPGHLVEVAAREVNGDWDGIVALGGDGTLFEVINGMMKGNPDLPIPLGVLPAGTGNSFSRDLGIRTHADAFEMIAAGATRRIDLGECQCADTRFVFINILGFGFVSDVAQKAYSYRQWGALNYVIGVFIITRSLKSYPLEFEIDGRSIQRDNIFVEISNSRKTGGDMIMAPDALIDDGLLDVVILNKLSRLRLLSALPRIFAGTHLKMKEVEHFTGRSMSFRTTPAKVLTPDGEIAGTTPITVNVLPGKIRVFG
;
A
#
# COMPACT_ATOMS: atom_id res chain seq x y z
N MET A 1 -4.49 11.91 25.96
CA MET A 1 -4.48 11.71 24.49
C MET A 1 -5.88 11.29 24.05
N LYS A 2 -6.40 11.91 23.00
CA LYS A 2 -7.74 11.67 22.45
C LYS A 2 -7.57 11.22 20.97
N LEU A 3 -7.96 9.99 20.68
CA LEU A 3 -7.78 9.37 19.36
C LEU A 3 -9.11 9.10 18.69
N LEU A 4 -9.14 9.23 17.38
CA LEU A 4 -10.22 8.70 16.53
C LEU A 4 -9.73 7.40 15.88
N MET A 5 -10.39 6.28 16.18
CA MET A 5 -10.08 4.99 15.58
C MET A 5 -11.07 4.66 14.46
N LEU A 6 -10.56 4.46 13.26
CA LEU A 6 -11.31 4.12 12.05
C LEU A 6 -11.14 2.64 11.76
N THR A 7 -12.19 1.86 11.97
CA THR A 7 -12.14 0.41 12.02
C THR A 7 -12.86 -0.24 10.85
N ASN A 8 -12.17 -1.13 10.14
CA ASN A 8 -12.81 -2.06 9.22
C ASN A 8 -13.22 -3.36 9.97
N PRO A 9 -14.52 -3.57 10.27
CA PRO A 9 -14.97 -4.73 11.03
C PRO A 9 -14.73 -6.06 10.30
N LEU A 10 -14.62 -6.04 8.98
CA LEU A 10 -14.40 -7.22 8.13
C LEU A 10 -12.92 -7.57 7.95
N ALA A 11 -12.00 -6.74 8.45
CA ALA A 11 -10.56 -6.99 8.34
C ALA A 11 -10.16 -8.36 8.91
N GLY A 12 -9.14 -8.99 8.30
CA GLY A 12 -8.55 -10.22 8.80
C GLY A 12 -9.53 -11.38 8.96
N ARG A 13 -10.41 -11.59 7.99
CA ARG A 13 -11.46 -12.62 8.02
C ARG A 13 -12.48 -12.38 9.16
N ARG A 14 -12.98 -11.16 9.29
CA ARG A 14 -13.97 -10.70 10.29
C ARG A 14 -13.43 -10.65 11.74
N ARG A 15 -12.12 -10.56 11.93
CA ARG A 15 -11.53 -10.37 13.25
C ARG A 15 -11.47 -8.90 13.68
N GLY A 16 -11.75 -7.94 12.77
CA GLY A 16 -11.66 -6.52 13.01
C GLY A 16 -12.43 -6.05 14.25
N LEU A 17 -13.65 -6.58 14.48
CA LEU A 17 -14.44 -6.27 15.69
C LEU A 17 -13.73 -6.67 16.97
N ALA A 18 -13.31 -7.93 17.07
CA ALA A 18 -12.63 -8.43 18.29
C ALA A 18 -11.30 -7.72 18.57
N VAL A 19 -10.57 -7.36 17.49
CA VAL A 19 -9.34 -6.58 17.61
C VAL A 19 -9.66 -5.16 18.09
N ALA A 20 -10.74 -4.53 17.62
CA ALA A 20 -11.17 -3.21 18.05
C ALA A 20 -11.56 -3.20 19.53
N GLU A 21 -12.39 -4.14 19.98
CA GLU A 21 -12.80 -4.27 21.38
C GLU A 21 -11.58 -4.40 22.33
N LYS A 22 -10.65 -5.28 21.97
CA LYS A 22 -9.41 -5.45 22.72
C LYS A 22 -8.57 -4.17 22.73
N SER A 23 -8.45 -3.46 21.61
CA SER A 23 -7.67 -2.23 21.52
C SER A 23 -8.28 -1.12 22.36
N LEU A 24 -9.61 -0.96 22.32
CA LEU A 24 -10.33 0.03 23.12
C LEU A 24 -10.08 -0.19 24.62
N GLU A 25 -10.14 -1.44 25.07
CA GLU A 25 -9.85 -1.76 26.48
C GLU A 25 -8.39 -1.46 26.84
N MET A 26 -7.43 -1.80 25.97
CA MET A 26 -6.01 -1.50 26.20
C MET A 26 -5.76 0.03 26.28
N PHE A 27 -6.35 0.81 25.40
CA PHE A 27 -6.25 2.28 25.42
C PHE A 27 -6.89 2.86 26.69
N ARG A 28 -8.07 2.38 27.07
CA ARG A 28 -8.75 2.78 28.30
C ARG A 28 -7.88 2.55 29.55
N GLN A 29 -7.21 1.41 29.63
CA GLN A 29 -6.29 1.09 30.73
C GLN A 29 -5.08 2.02 30.82
N ARG A 30 -4.69 2.64 29.69
CA ARG A 30 -3.61 3.65 29.62
C ARG A 30 -4.13 5.09 29.78
N GLY A 31 -5.42 5.29 30.08
CA GLY A 31 -6.02 6.62 30.19
C GLY A 31 -6.11 7.37 28.86
N ILE A 32 -6.10 6.65 27.72
CA ILE A 32 -6.24 7.20 26.39
C ILE A 32 -7.72 7.12 25.98
N THR A 33 -8.31 8.26 25.64
CA THR A 33 -9.69 8.33 25.16
C THR A 33 -9.73 8.00 23.69
N VAL A 34 -10.56 7.05 23.28
CA VAL A 34 -10.72 6.65 21.89
C VAL A 34 -12.18 6.69 21.49
N GLU A 35 -12.48 7.46 20.45
CA GLU A 35 -13.74 7.33 19.72
C GLU A 35 -13.53 6.38 18.54
N ASN A 36 -14.41 5.37 18.41
CA ASN A 36 -14.28 4.38 17.36
C ASN A 36 -15.43 4.44 16.37
N VAL A 37 -15.11 4.51 15.10
CA VAL A 37 -16.07 4.46 13.99
C VAL A 37 -15.83 3.20 13.17
N PHE A 38 -16.86 2.37 13.03
CA PHE A 38 -16.84 1.19 12.15
C PHE A 38 -17.28 1.57 10.73
N SER A 39 -16.56 1.03 9.73
CA SER A 39 -17.03 1.16 8.35
C SER A 39 -18.27 0.28 8.13
N ASP A 40 -19.24 0.83 7.44
CA ASP A 40 -20.48 0.15 7.03
C ASP A 40 -20.44 -0.27 5.53
N ARG A 41 -19.59 0.37 4.74
CA ARG A 41 -19.43 0.15 3.29
C ARG A 41 -18.03 0.56 2.82
N PRO A 42 -17.60 0.10 1.64
CA PRO A 42 -16.39 0.61 0.98
C PRO A 42 -16.45 2.13 0.81
N GLY A 43 -15.35 2.82 1.05
CA GLY A 43 -15.25 4.27 0.98
C GLY A 43 -15.79 5.04 2.19
N HIS A 44 -16.47 4.39 3.15
CA HIS A 44 -16.97 5.07 4.35
C HIS A 44 -15.83 5.70 5.17
N LEU A 45 -14.70 5.00 5.31
CA LEU A 45 -13.57 5.54 6.07
C LEU A 45 -12.90 6.72 5.36
N VAL A 46 -12.99 6.81 4.03
CA VAL A 46 -12.55 8.01 3.28
C VAL A 46 -13.36 9.22 3.70
N GLU A 47 -14.70 9.07 3.78
CA GLU A 47 -15.61 10.17 4.14
C GLU A 47 -15.39 10.62 5.59
N VAL A 48 -15.29 9.67 6.52
CA VAL A 48 -15.07 9.97 7.94
C VAL A 48 -13.71 10.62 8.14
N ALA A 49 -12.64 10.08 7.57
CA ALA A 49 -11.30 10.65 7.71
C ALA A 49 -11.23 12.07 7.11
N ALA A 50 -11.90 12.33 5.98
CA ALA A 50 -11.94 13.65 5.36
C ALA A 50 -12.64 14.68 6.24
N ARG A 51 -13.70 14.29 6.94
CA ARG A 51 -14.45 15.17 7.84
C ARG A 51 -13.65 15.46 9.12
N GLU A 52 -12.98 14.43 9.66
CA GLU A 52 -12.41 14.45 10.99
C GLU A 52 -10.92 14.88 11.04
N VAL A 53 -10.24 15.00 9.89
CA VAL A 53 -8.81 15.34 9.84
C VAL A 53 -8.48 16.72 10.42
N ASN A 54 -9.45 17.62 10.51
CA ASN A 54 -9.34 18.94 11.14
C ASN A 54 -9.97 18.97 12.56
N GLY A 55 -10.41 17.81 13.07
CA GLY A 55 -11.02 17.71 14.39
C GLY A 55 -9.99 17.84 15.52
N ASP A 56 -10.50 17.94 16.74
CA ASP A 56 -9.70 18.03 17.97
C ASP A 56 -9.24 16.62 18.40
N TRP A 57 -8.34 16.02 17.59
CA TRP A 57 -7.76 14.70 17.82
C TRP A 57 -6.25 14.78 17.93
N ASP A 58 -5.67 14.05 18.88
CA ASP A 58 -4.21 13.86 18.97
C ASP A 58 -3.70 12.89 17.91
N GLY A 59 -4.58 12.09 17.28
CA GLY A 59 -4.27 11.18 16.19
C GLY A 59 -5.49 10.48 15.62
N ILE A 60 -5.37 10.04 14.34
CA ILE A 60 -6.31 9.13 13.70
C ILE A 60 -5.65 7.77 13.60
N VAL A 61 -6.35 6.71 14.02
CA VAL A 61 -5.84 5.34 14.03
C VAL A 61 -6.61 4.49 13.02
N ALA A 62 -5.92 3.96 12.03
CA ALA A 62 -6.47 3.01 11.07
C ALA A 62 -6.36 1.58 11.62
N LEU A 63 -7.49 0.96 11.95
CA LEU A 63 -7.57 -0.44 12.36
C LEU A 63 -8.07 -1.30 11.21
N GLY A 64 -7.15 -2.03 10.58
CA GLY A 64 -7.47 -2.87 9.42
C GLY A 64 -6.26 -3.45 8.71
N GLY A 65 -6.38 -3.66 7.42
CA GLY A 65 -5.29 -4.03 6.51
C GLY A 65 -4.83 -2.85 5.66
N ASP A 66 -3.99 -3.14 4.65
CA ASP A 66 -3.44 -2.12 3.75
C ASP A 66 -4.53 -1.30 3.03
N GLY A 67 -5.64 -1.94 2.60
CA GLY A 67 -6.78 -1.23 2.00
C GLY A 67 -7.51 -0.28 2.97
N THR A 68 -7.60 -0.63 4.25
CA THR A 68 -8.15 0.28 5.27
C THR A 68 -7.26 1.50 5.45
N LEU A 69 -5.94 1.28 5.48
CA LEU A 69 -4.94 2.33 5.56
C LEU A 69 -5.02 3.25 4.35
N PHE A 70 -5.15 2.68 3.14
CA PHE A 70 -5.35 3.43 1.89
C PHE A 70 -6.60 4.33 1.95
N GLU A 71 -7.75 3.81 2.41
CA GLU A 71 -8.97 4.62 2.57
C GLU A 71 -8.76 5.78 3.55
N VAL A 72 -8.18 5.52 4.71
CA VAL A 72 -7.99 6.53 5.76
C VAL A 72 -7.04 7.63 5.28
N ILE A 73 -5.90 7.30 4.69
CA ILE A 73 -4.93 8.29 4.20
C ILE A 73 -5.53 9.15 3.09
N ASN A 74 -6.21 8.54 2.12
CA ASN A 74 -6.84 9.28 1.03
C ASN A 74 -7.99 10.16 1.53
N GLY A 75 -8.71 9.72 2.56
CA GLY A 75 -9.69 10.55 3.25
C GLY A 75 -9.04 11.75 3.94
N MET A 76 -7.98 11.54 4.72
CA MET A 76 -7.23 12.61 5.37
C MET A 76 -6.69 13.62 4.34
N MET A 77 -6.09 13.16 3.25
CA MET A 77 -5.60 14.03 2.16
C MET A 77 -6.70 14.83 1.49
N LYS A 78 -7.89 14.23 1.31
CA LYS A 78 -9.06 14.90 0.75
C LYS A 78 -9.60 16.00 1.67
N GLY A 79 -9.63 15.76 2.96
CA GLY A 79 -10.14 16.70 3.96
C GLY A 79 -9.16 17.82 4.28
N ASN A 80 -7.87 17.52 4.37
CA ASN A 80 -6.81 18.50 4.57
C ASN A 80 -5.47 17.97 4.02
N PRO A 81 -5.01 18.52 2.88
CA PRO A 81 -3.73 18.11 2.30
C PRO A 81 -2.52 18.32 3.21
N ASP A 82 -2.58 19.19 4.21
CA ASP A 82 -1.45 19.44 5.12
C ASP A 82 -1.24 18.33 6.16
N LEU A 83 -2.23 17.45 6.32
CA LEU A 83 -2.21 16.30 7.24
C LEU A 83 -1.76 16.68 8.67
N PRO A 84 -2.51 17.56 9.36
CA PRO A 84 -2.09 18.12 10.65
C PRO A 84 -2.05 17.09 11.78
N ILE A 85 -2.82 16.00 11.66
CA ILE A 85 -3.00 14.96 12.68
C ILE A 85 -2.16 13.74 12.31
N PRO A 86 -1.41 13.12 13.25
CA PRO A 86 -0.63 11.92 12.99
C PRO A 86 -1.52 10.68 12.79
N LEU A 87 -1.01 9.72 12.03
CA LEU A 87 -1.68 8.47 11.72
C LEU A 87 -1.10 7.33 12.58
N GLY A 88 -1.98 6.58 13.24
CA GLY A 88 -1.69 5.31 13.90
C GLY A 88 -2.08 4.13 13.02
N VAL A 89 -1.31 3.05 13.08
CA VAL A 89 -1.58 1.82 12.35
C VAL A 89 -1.78 0.67 13.31
N LEU A 90 -3.01 0.13 13.36
CA LEU A 90 -3.34 -1.09 14.10
C LEU A 90 -3.64 -2.23 13.12
N PRO A 91 -2.67 -3.14 12.89
CA PRO A 91 -2.80 -4.17 11.87
C PRO A 91 -3.83 -5.24 12.27
N ALA A 92 -4.88 -5.40 11.47
CA ALA A 92 -5.89 -6.45 11.60
C ALA A 92 -6.15 -7.20 10.28
N GLY A 93 -5.51 -6.81 9.20
CA GLY A 93 -5.61 -7.46 7.89
C GLY A 93 -4.82 -8.76 7.77
N THR A 94 -4.80 -9.34 6.58
CA THR A 94 -4.02 -10.54 6.26
C THR A 94 -2.61 -10.23 5.73
N GLY A 95 -2.43 -9.11 5.04
CA GLY A 95 -1.15 -8.64 4.50
C GLY A 95 -0.38 -7.81 5.52
N ASN A 96 -0.91 -6.64 5.83
CA ASN A 96 -0.33 -5.65 6.74
C ASN A 96 1.13 -5.30 6.36
N SER A 97 1.34 -5.09 5.07
CA SER A 97 2.68 -4.94 4.50
C SER A 97 3.39 -3.72 5.07
N PHE A 98 2.71 -2.57 5.09
CA PHE A 98 3.26 -1.32 5.57
C PHE A 98 3.62 -1.35 7.07
N SER A 99 2.80 -1.98 7.90
CA SER A 99 3.07 -2.04 9.35
C SER A 99 4.41 -2.69 9.68
N ARG A 100 4.88 -3.62 8.83
CA ARG A 100 6.19 -4.28 9.00
C ARG A 100 7.36 -3.35 8.74
N ASP A 101 7.22 -2.40 7.81
CA ASP A 101 8.24 -1.38 7.56
C ASP A 101 8.27 -0.31 8.66
N LEU A 102 7.17 -0.12 9.38
CA LEU A 102 7.13 0.63 10.63
C LEU A 102 7.79 -0.11 11.82
N GLY A 103 8.15 -1.38 11.67
CA GLY A 103 8.69 -2.22 12.76
C GLY A 103 7.62 -2.90 13.60
N ILE A 104 6.35 -2.80 13.22
CA ILE A 104 5.21 -3.42 13.91
C ILE A 104 5.15 -4.90 13.55
N ARG A 105 5.43 -5.78 14.49
CA ARG A 105 5.36 -7.25 14.33
C ARG A 105 4.09 -7.83 14.91
N THR A 106 3.60 -7.25 16.01
CA THR A 106 2.42 -7.70 16.73
C THR A 106 1.45 -6.55 16.96
N HIS A 107 0.23 -6.89 17.33
CA HIS A 107 -0.77 -5.89 17.74
C HIS A 107 -0.32 -5.11 18.98
N ALA A 108 0.40 -5.77 19.89
CA ALA A 108 0.95 -5.13 21.08
C ALA A 108 2.01 -4.08 20.73
N ASP A 109 2.89 -4.35 19.75
CA ASP A 109 3.88 -3.38 19.30
C ASP A 109 3.19 -2.11 18.75
N ALA A 110 2.15 -2.29 17.93
CA ALA A 110 1.37 -1.18 17.38
C ALA A 110 0.72 -0.34 18.49
N PHE A 111 0.13 -1.01 19.48
CA PHE A 111 -0.50 -0.36 20.61
C PHE A 111 0.53 0.47 21.42
N GLU A 112 1.66 -0.13 21.81
CA GLU A 112 2.70 0.57 22.59
C GLU A 112 3.27 1.76 21.82
N MET A 113 3.48 1.63 20.51
CA MET A 113 3.95 2.70 19.65
C MET A 113 2.98 3.89 19.63
N ILE A 114 1.67 3.64 19.49
CA ILE A 114 0.64 4.69 19.52
C ILE A 114 0.53 5.29 20.93
N ALA A 115 0.53 4.45 21.97
CA ALA A 115 0.41 4.89 23.37
C ALA A 115 1.60 5.74 23.84
N ALA A 116 2.78 5.52 23.28
CA ALA A 116 3.97 6.34 23.55
C ALA A 116 3.83 7.78 23.02
N GLY A 117 3.00 7.99 22.00
CA GLY A 117 2.73 9.32 21.43
C GLY A 117 3.86 9.92 20.59
N ALA A 118 5.01 9.23 20.49
CA ALA A 118 6.10 9.67 19.60
C ALA A 118 5.67 9.59 18.14
N THR A 119 6.13 10.52 17.30
CA THR A 119 5.80 10.52 15.88
C THR A 119 7.03 10.78 15.03
N ARG A 120 7.05 10.19 13.83
CA ARG A 120 8.03 10.50 12.78
C ARG A 120 7.35 10.83 11.47
N ARG A 121 8.04 11.56 10.62
CA ARG A 121 7.56 11.87 9.26
C ARG A 121 7.95 10.77 8.31
N ILE A 122 7.04 10.45 7.39
CA ILE A 122 7.29 9.52 6.30
C ILE A 122 6.77 10.10 4.98
N ASP A 123 7.24 9.54 3.89
CA ASP A 123 6.88 9.91 2.55
C ASP A 123 5.55 9.27 2.13
N LEU A 124 4.90 9.86 1.14
CA LEU A 124 3.80 9.26 0.40
C LEU A 124 4.10 9.31 -1.10
N GLY A 125 3.66 8.30 -1.85
CA GLY A 125 3.57 8.41 -3.29
C GLY A 125 2.23 9.05 -3.68
N GLU A 126 2.26 10.02 -4.59
CA GLU A 126 1.06 10.63 -5.17
C GLU A 126 0.95 10.21 -6.62
N CYS A 127 -0.20 9.68 -7.02
CA CYS A 127 -0.50 9.29 -8.38
C CYS A 127 -1.62 10.13 -8.97
N GLN A 128 -1.37 10.66 -10.17
CA GLN A 128 -2.37 11.30 -11.02
C GLN A 128 -2.61 10.44 -12.26
N CYS A 129 -3.87 10.02 -12.50
CA CYS A 129 -4.29 9.31 -13.70
C CYS A 129 -5.60 9.89 -14.21
N ALA A 130 -5.66 10.31 -15.47
CA ALA A 130 -6.81 10.99 -16.06
C ALA A 130 -7.44 12.01 -15.09
N ASP A 131 -8.66 11.75 -14.59
CA ASP A 131 -9.39 12.63 -13.69
C ASP A 131 -9.29 12.18 -12.21
N THR A 132 -8.47 11.19 -11.90
CA THR A 132 -8.34 10.61 -10.56
C THR A 132 -6.97 10.91 -9.96
N ARG A 133 -6.95 11.39 -8.72
CA ARG A 133 -5.75 11.61 -7.93
C ARG A 133 -5.89 10.87 -6.59
N PHE A 134 -4.85 10.15 -6.21
CA PHE A 134 -4.78 9.46 -4.93
C PHE A 134 -3.34 9.40 -4.41
N VAL A 135 -3.19 9.08 -3.13
CA VAL A 135 -1.89 8.78 -2.53
C VAL A 135 -1.81 7.32 -2.14
N PHE A 136 -0.60 6.78 -2.14
CA PHE A 136 -0.30 5.45 -1.62
C PHE A 136 0.86 5.54 -0.62
N ILE A 137 0.82 4.70 0.38
CA ILE A 137 1.83 4.67 1.44
C ILE A 137 2.81 3.54 1.27
N ASN A 138 2.38 2.47 0.61
CA ASN A 138 3.15 1.25 0.46
C ASN A 138 3.65 1.09 -0.98
N ILE A 139 2.76 0.78 -1.91
CA ILE A 139 3.12 0.46 -3.30
C ILE A 139 2.05 0.89 -4.30
N LEU A 140 2.45 1.05 -5.56
CA LEU A 140 1.56 1.18 -6.71
C LEU A 140 2.02 0.22 -7.81
N GLY A 141 1.22 -0.80 -8.11
CA GLY A 141 1.52 -1.78 -9.14
C GLY A 141 0.63 -1.68 -10.36
N PHE A 142 1.13 -2.09 -11.54
CA PHE A 142 0.32 -2.28 -12.74
C PHE A 142 0.91 -3.33 -13.69
N GLY A 143 0.09 -3.84 -14.61
CA GLY A 143 0.43 -4.93 -15.53
C GLY A 143 0.10 -6.29 -14.94
N PHE A 144 1.02 -7.25 -15.00
CA PHE A 144 0.80 -8.62 -14.51
C PHE A 144 0.29 -8.66 -13.06
N VAL A 145 0.78 -7.77 -12.20
CA VAL A 145 0.34 -7.68 -10.79
C VAL A 145 -1.14 -7.33 -10.69
N SER A 146 -1.59 -6.34 -11.46
CA SER A 146 -3.01 -5.95 -11.48
C SER A 146 -3.90 -7.00 -12.13
N ASP A 147 -3.41 -7.70 -13.17
CA ASP A 147 -4.12 -8.81 -13.80
C ASP A 147 -4.31 -9.98 -12.79
N VAL A 148 -3.29 -10.26 -11.95
CA VAL A 148 -3.39 -11.24 -10.84
C VAL A 148 -4.37 -10.78 -9.79
N ALA A 149 -4.28 -9.52 -9.34
CA ALA A 149 -5.15 -8.98 -8.30
C ALA A 149 -6.63 -9.04 -8.71
N GLN A 150 -6.96 -8.64 -9.95
CA GLN A 150 -8.32 -8.71 -10.48
C GLN A 150 -8.87 -10.16 -10.51
N LYS A 151 -8.06 -11.12 -10.95
CA LYS A 151 -8.47 -12.54 -10.98
C LYS A 151 -8.52 -13.15 -9.58
N ALA A 152 -7.58 -12.83 -8.69
CA ALA A 152 -7.60 -13.30 -7.31
C ALA A 152 -8.84 -12.78 -6.55
N TYR A 153 -9.32 -11.58 -6.87
CA TYR A 153 -10.58 -11.06 -6.32
C TYR A 153 -11.78 -11.97 -6.64
N SER A 154 -11.83 -12.55 -7.84
CA SER A 154 -12.88 -13.47 -8.27
C SER A 154 -12.84 -14.82 -7.53
N TYR A 155 -11.71 -15.20 -6.93
CA TYR A 155 -11.52 -16.49 -6.22
C TYR A 155 -11.32 -16.31 -4.70
N ARG A 156 -11.78 -15.21 -4.13
CA ARG A 156 -11.59 -14.80 -2.74
C ARG A 156 -11.95 -15.85 -1.67
N GLN A 157 -12.80 -16.80 -2.00
CA GLN A 157 -13.26 -17.87 -1.11
C GLN A 157 -12.20 -18.98 -0.84
N TRP A 158 -11.07 -19.00 -1.57
CA TRP A 158 -10.08 -20.09 -1.50
C TRP A 158 -8.85 -19.77 -0.62
N GLY A 159 -8.84 -18.65 0.10
CA GLY A 159 -7.79 -18.27 1.05
C GLY A 159 -6.42 -17.98 0.41
N ALA A 160 -5.32 -18.34 1.09
CA ALA A 160 -3.95 -18.06 0.61
C ALA A 160 -3.59 -18.80 -0.70
N LEU A 161 -4.28 -19.88 -1.04
CA LEU A 161 -4.10 -20.60 -2.32
C LEU A 161 -4.55 -19.80 -3.54
N ASN A 162 -5.42 -18.77 -3.36
CA ASN A 162 -5.91 -17.93 -4.45
C ASN A 162 -4.80 -17.23 -5.21
N TYR A 163 -3.80 -16.74 -4.49
CA TYR A 163 -2.70 -16.02 -5.11
C TYR A 163 -1.86 -16.95 -5.99
N VAL A 164 -1.55 -18.14 -5.50
CA VAL A 164 -0.79 -19.17 -6.24
C VAL A 164 -1.56 -19.62 -7.47
N ILE A 165 -2.86 -19.91 -7.34
CA ILE A 165 -3.73 -20.29 -8.46
C ILE A 165 -3.84 -19.14 -9.48
N GLY A 166 -4.01 -17.89 -8.99
CA GLY A 166 -4.02 -16.69 -9.83
C GLY A 166 -2.73 -16.56 -10.64
N VAL A 167 -1.57 -16.73 -10.02
CA VAL A 167 -0.27 -16.70 -10.69
C VAL A 167 -0.17 -17.78 -11.76
N PHE A 168 -0.58 -19.03 -11.49
CA PHE A 168 -0.56 -20.11 -12.48
C PHE A 168 -1.48 -19.84 -13.68
N ILE A 169 -2.71 -19.39 -13.44
CA ILE A 169 -3.69 -19.09 -14.51
C ILE A 169 -3.16 -17.95 -15.40
N ILE A 170 -2.60 -16.91 -14.80
CA ILE A 170 -2.12 -15.74 -15.53
C ILE A 170 -0.79 -16.01 -16.21
N THR A 171 0.08 -16.84 -15.62
CA THR A 171 1.31 -17.29 -16.28
C THR A 171 1.03 -17.94 -17.63
N ARG A 172 -0.13 -18.62 -17.77
CA ARG A 172 -0.57 -19.19 -19.07
C ARG A 172 -0.86 -18.11 -20.11
N SER A 173 -1.37 -16.96 -19.70
CA SER A 173 -1.71 -15.81 -20.55
C SER A 173 -0.67 -14.66 -20.48
N LEU A 174 0.52 -14.94 -19.95
CA LEU A 174 1.58 -13.93 -19.81
C LEU A 174 1.90 -13.27 -21.15
N LYS A 175 1.71 -11.94 -21.19
CA LYS A 175 2.03 -11.09 -22.34
C LYS A 175 2.86 -9.92 -21.85
N SER A 176 3.89 -9.57 -22.62
CA SER A 176 4.55 -8.28 -22.47
C SER A 176 3.77 -7.21 -23.24
N TYR A 177 3.96 -5.97 -22.85
CA TYR A 177 3.36 -4.80 -23.49
C TYR A 177 4.38 -3.66 -23.55
N PRO A 178 4.28 -2.78 -24.57
CA PRO A 178 5.10 -1.58 -24.64
C PRO A 178 4.88 -0.68 -23.43
N LEU A 179 5.98 -0.28 -22.82
CA LEU A 179 6.06 0.68 -21.75
C LEU A 179 6.97 1.84 -22.15
N GLU A 180 6.44 3.04 -22.11
CA GLU A 180 7.19 4.30 -22.17
C GLU A 180 7.15 4.91 -20.78
N PHE A 181 8.30 5.27 -20.23
CA PHE A 181 8.36 5.90 -18.92
C PHE A 181 9.49 6.93 -18.86
N GLU A 182 9.29 7.87 -17.95
CA GLU A 182 10.27 8.89 -17.63
C GLU A 182 10.48 8.89 -16.11
N ILE A 183 11.72 8.99 -15.67
CA ILE A 183 12.10 9.14 -14.27
C ILE A 183 13.09 10.29 -14.19
N ASP A 184 12.73 11.35 -13.46
CA ASP A 184 13.55 12.55 -13.24
C ASP A 184 14.15 13.10 -14.56
N GLY A 185 13.32 13.18 -15.63
CA GLY A 185 13.70 13.72 -16.95
C GLY A 185 14.41 12.73 -17.87
N ARG A 186 14.57 11.46 -17.49
CA ARG A 186 15.15 10.41 -18.35
C ARG A 186 14.07 9.53 -18.94
N SER A 187 13.86 9.63 -20.25
CA SER A 187 12.88 8.81 -20.97
C SER A 187 13.46 7.47 -21.41
N ILE A 188 12.72 6.40 -21.16
CA ILE A 188 13.10 5.02 -21.44
C ILE A 188 11.91 4.27 -22.03
N GLN A 189 12.17 3.34 -22.95
CA GLN A 189 11.16 2.45 -23.52
C GLN A 189 11.54 1.00 -23.28
N ARG A 190 10.56 0.16 -22.93
CA ARG A 190 10.75 -1.28 -22.66
C ARG A 190 9.56 -2.10 -23.14
N ASP A 191 9.82 -3.38 -23.35
CA ASP A 191 8.80 -4.43 -23.44
C ASP A 191 8.70 -5.09 -22.07
N ASN A 192 7.72 -4.71 -21.27
CA ASN A 192 7.63 -5.12 -19.89
C ASN A 192 6.43 -6.03 -19.60
N ILE A 193 6.42 -6.62 -18.42
CA ILE A 193 5.37 -7.47 -17.90
C ILE A 193 4.66 -6.79 -16.74
N PHE A 194 5.41 -6.20 -15.82
CA PHE A 194 4.84 -5.39 -14.75
C PHE A 194 5.79 -4.29 -14.31
N VAL A 195 5.21 -3.28 -13.66
CA VAL A 195 5.90 -2.22 -12.94
C VAL A 195 5.34 -2.18 -11.52
N GLU A 196 6.21 -1.99 -10.56
CA GLU A 196 5.84 -1.67 -9.19
C GLU A 196 6.64 -0.47 -8.71
N ILE A 197 5.94 0.53 -8.18
CA ILE A 197 6.48 1.75 -7.62
C ILE A 197 6.28 1.66 -6.12
N SER A 198 7.37 1.64 -5.36
CA SER A 198 7.38 1.31 -3.94
C SER A 198 7.86 2.49 -3.11
N ASN A 199 7.11 2.81 -2.06
CA ASN A 199 7.55 3.68 -0.96
C ASN A 199 8.09 2.84 0.21
N SER A 200 7.73 1.56 0.27
CA SER A 200 8.14 0.62 1.30
C SER A 200 8.70 -0.66 0.69
N ARG A 201 9.37 -1.47 1.51
CA ARG A 201 10.08 -2.67 1.02
C ARG A 201 9.16 -3.84 0.68
N LYS A 202 8.00 -3.94 1.36
CA LYS A 202 7.18 -5.16 1.34
C LYS A 202 5.84 -4.96 0.68
N THR A 203 5.36 -6.01 0.03
CA THR A 203 4.02 -6.10 -0.57
C THR A 203 3.40 -7.46 -0.30
N GLY A 204 2.06 -7.54 -0.31
CA GLY A 204 1.33 -8.80 -0.16
C GLY A 204 1.70 -9.61 1.08
N GLY A 205 2.14 -8.95 2.14
CA GLY A 205 2.61 -9.53 3.38
C GLY A 205 4.14 -9.64 3.44
N ASP A 206 4.73 -10.75 2.99
CA ASP A 206 6.17 -11.04 3.15
C ASP A 206 7.00 -10.94 1.87
N MET A 207 6.42 -10.60 0.74
CA MET A 207 7.17 -10.39 -0.50
C MET A 207 7.99 -9.10 -0.38
N ILE A 208 9.30 -9.19 -0.61
CA ILE A 208 10.23 -8.05 -0.56
C ILE A 208 10.41 -7.55 -2.00
N MET A 209 9.65 -6.53 -2.40
CA MET A 209 9.67 -6.04 -3.77
C MET A 209 10.78 -5.02 -4.01
N ALA A 210 10.98 -4.09 -3.08
CA ALA A 210 12.03 -3.10 -3.12
C ALA A 210 12.91 -3.22 -1.85
N PRO A 211 13.91 -4.12 -1.83
CA PRO A 211 14.68 -4.45 -0.63
C PRO A 211 15.33 -3.24 0.07
N ASP A 212 15.74 -2.25 -0.72
CA ASP A 212 16.49 -1.09 -0.27
C ASP A 212 15.61 0.15 -0.05
N ALA A 213 14.30 0.07 -0.31
CA ALA A 213 13.36 1.18 -0.13
C ALA A 213 13.34 1.69 1.32
N LEU A 214 13.32 3.00 1.47
CA LEU A 214 13.19 3.71 2.75
C LEU A 214 11.93 4.58 2.70
N ILE A 215 11.16 4.59 3.78
CA ILE A 215 9.88 5.29 3.84
C ILE A 215 10.00 6.81 4.13
N ASP A 216 11.23 7.33 4.24
CA ASP A 216 11.53 8.69 4.71
C ASP A 216 12.76 9.34 4.05
N ASP A 217 13.20 8.85 2.88
CA ASP A 217 14.38 9.38 2.16
C ASP A 217 14.02 10.34 1.01
N GLY A 218 12.73 10.57 0.77
CA GLY A 218 12.24 11.43 -0.29
C GLY A 218 12.35 10.84 -1.69
N LEU A 219 12.40 9.51 -1.81
CA LEU A 219 12.48 8.78 -3.07
C LEU A 219 11.39 7.71 -3.17
N LEU A 220 11.10 7.28 -4.38
CA LEU A 220 10.32 6.08 -4.66
C LEU A 220 11.17 5.10 -5.46
N ASP A 221 11.08 3.83 -5.11
CA ASP A 221 11.74 2.74 -5.83
C ASP A 221 10.84 2.19 -6.94
N VAL A 222 11.38 2.01 -8.13
CA VAL A 222 10.65 1.49 -9.29
C VAL A 222 11.28 0.16 -9.70
N VAL A 223 10.52 -0.90 -9.61
CA VAL A 223 10.91 -2.23 -10.07
C VAL A 223 10.15 -2.57 -11.35
N ILE A 224 10.89 -2.81 -12.41
CA ILE A 224 10.36 -3.15 -13.74
C ILE A 224 10.76 -4.57 -14.08
N LEU A 225 9.78 -5.43 -14.35
CA LEU A 225 10.01 -6.75 -14.88
C LEU A 225 9.84 -6.73 -16.40
N ASN A 226 10.94 -6.84 -17.11
CA ASN A 226 10.96 -6.92 -18.55
C ASN A 226 10.50 -8.30 -19.05
N LYS A 227 10.28 -8.40 -20.37
CA LYS A 227 9.85 -9.63 -21.02
C LYS A 227 10.74 -10.82 -20.67
N LEU A 228 10.12 -11.90 -20.19
CA LEU A 228 10.79 -13.16 -19.90
C LEU A 228 9.90 -14.37 -20.22
N SER A 229 10.49 -15.56 -20.22
CA SER A 229 9.73 -16.82 -20.40
C SER A 229 8.93 -17.16 -19.14
N ARG A 230 7.85 -17.95 -19.32
CA ARG A 230 7.00 -18.42 -18.21
C ARG A 230 7.77 -19.18 -17.13
N LEU A 231 8.67 -20.07 -17.52
CA LEU A 231 9.50 -20.81 -16.56
C LEU A 231 10.41 -19.88 -15.76
N ARG A 232 10.94 -18.85 -16.43
CA ARG A 232 11.77 -17.84 -15.78
C ARG A 232 10.97 -17.01 -14.77
N LEU A 233 9.70 -16.66 -15.09
CA LEU A 233 8.79 -16.00 -14.16
C LEU A 233 8.54 -16.83 -12.90
N LEU A 234 8.27 -18.12 -13.06
CA LEU A 234 8.08 -19.03 -11.91
C LEU A 234 9.34 -19.09 -11.02
N SER A 235 10.53 -19.03 -11.62
CA SER A 235 11.79 -18.98 -10.88
C SER A 235 12.03 -17.65 -10.14
N ALA A 236 11.32 -16.59 -10.52
CA ALA A 236 11.39 -15.29 -9.85
C ALA A 236 10.61 -15.25 -8.53
N LEU A 237 9.53 -16.03 -8.41
CA LEU A 237 8.65 -16.01 -7.23
C LEU A 237 9.40 -16.24 -5.91
N PRO A 238 10.20 -17.32 -5.71
CA PRO A 238 10.92 -17.50 -4.46
C PRO A 238 11.97 -16.40 -4.23
N ARG A 239 12.49 -15.79 -5.30
CA ARG A 239 13.46 -14.70 -5.19
C ARG A 239 12.84 -13.40 -4.68
N ILE A 240 11.55 -13.15 -4.94
CA ILE A 240 10.83 -12.00 -4.40
C ILE A 240 10.73 -12.10 -2.87
N PHE A 241 10.45 -13.29 -2.33
CA PHE A 241 10.43 -13.49 -0.88
C PHE A 241 11.81 -13.31 -0.22
N ALA A 242 12.88 -13.63 -0.96
CA ALA A 242 14.27 -13.45 -0.50
C ALA A 242 14.85 -12.06 -0.82
N GLY A 243 14.10 -11.17 -1.53
CA GLY A 243 14.60 -9.87 -1.99
C GLY A 243 15.74 -9.96 -3.03
N THR A 244 15.92 -11.12 -3.67
CA THR A 244 17.07 -11.36 -4.59
C THR A 244 16.70 -11.30 -6.07
N HIS A 245 15.44 -10.99 -6.38
CA HIS A 245 14.93 -10.87 -7.75
C HIS A 245 15.57 -9.69 -8.51
N LEU A 246 16.02 -8.62 -7.82
CA LEU A 246 16.74 -7.51 -8.44
C LEU A 246 18.07 -7.93 -9.11
N LYS A 247 18.61 -9.12 -8.77
CA LYS A 247 19.80 -9.70 -9.43
C LYS A 247 19.48 -10.41 -10.75
N MET A 248 18.21 -10.47 -11.14
CA MET A 248 17.83 -11.08 -12.42
C MET A 248 18.05 -10.07 -13.54
N LYS A 249 18.58 -10.52 -14.67
CA LYS A 249 18.84 -9.65 -15.85
C LYS A 249 17.57 -9.03 -16.47
N GLU A 250 16.43 -9.64 -16.19
CA GLU A 250 15.12 -9.18 -16.68
C GLU A 250 14.47 -8.16 -15.74
N VAL A 251 15.06 -7.91 -14.58
CA VAL A 251 14.58 -6.94 -13.59
C VAL A 251 15.45 -5.70 -13.64
N GLU A 252 14.83 -4.55 -13.82
CA GLU A 252 15.48 -3.26 -13.67
C GLU A 252 14.94 -2.56 -12.42
N HIS A 253 15.83 -1.86 -11.72
CA HIS A 253 15.50 -1.08 -10.54
C HIS A 253 15.98 0.37 -10.74
N PHE A 254 15.10 1.31 -10.41
CA PHE A 254 15.37 2.74 -10.46
C PHE A 254 14.87 3.37 -9.17
N THR A 255 15.41 4.54 -8.83
CA THR A 255 14.88 5.42 -7.80
C THR A 255 14.63 6.79 -8.40
N GLY A 256 13.62 7.50 -7.92
CA GLY A 256 13.31 8.82 -8.45
C GLY A 256 12.27 9.57 -7.62
N ARG A 257 12.11 10.85 -7.93
CA ARG A 257 11.16 11.74 -7.25
C ARG A 257 9.91 12.03 -8.08
N SER A 258 10.07 12.10 -9.39
CA SER A 258 8.98 12.37 -10.33
C SER A 258 9.08 11.41 -11.51
N MET A 259 7.99 10.80 -11.85
CA MET A 259 7.96 9.79 -12.90
C MET A 259 6.64 9.76 -13.63
N SER A 260 6.68 9.38 -14.90
CA SER A 260 5.50 9.16 -15.71
C SER A 260 5.56 7.82 -16.41
N PHE A 261 4.40 7.18 -16.59
CA PHE A 261 4.30 5.86 -17.22
C PHE A 261 3.14 5.84 -18.20
N ARG A 262 3.42 5.36 -19.41
CA ARG A 262 2.42 5.10 -20.46
C ARG A 262 2.55 3.67 -20.95
N THR A 263 1.43 2.97 -21.04
CA THR A 263 1.38 1.59 -21.55
C THR A 263 0.40 1.47 -22.70
N THR A 264 0.65 0.51 -23.59
CA THR A 264 -0.27 0.15 -24.67
C THR A 264 -0.48 -1.37 -24.65
N PRO A 265 -1.70 -1.85 -24.34
CA PRO A 265 -2.89 -1.10 -23.91
C PRO A 265 -2.75 -0.50 -22.49
N ALA A 266 -3.67 0.40 -22.14
CA ALA A 266 -3.77 0.92 -20.78
C ALA A 266 -3.87 -0.21 -19.75
N LYS A 267 -3.21 -0.05 -18.60
CA LYS A 267 -3.18 -1.04 -17.50
C LYS A 267 -3.85 -0.50 -16.26
N VAL A 268 -4.61 -1.35 -15.61
CA VAL A 268 -5.26 -1.03 -14.34
C VAL A 268 -4.21 -0.89 -13.24
N LEU A 269 -4.42 0.07 -12.35
CA LEU A 269 -3.54 0.38 -11.22
C LEU A 269 -4.01 -0.34 -9.97
N THR A 270 -3.05 -0.74 -9.14
CA THR A 270 -3.31 -1.39 -7.85
C THR A 270 -2.51 -0.71 -6.73
N PRO A 271 -2.91 0.52 -6.29
CA PRO A 271 -2.30 1.15 -5.12
C PRO A 271 -2.67 0.38 -3.84
N ASP A 272 -1.69 0.07 -3.01
CA ASP A 272 -1.83 -0.60 -1.71
C ASP A 272 -2.74 -1.85 -1.74
N GLY A 273 -2.88 -2.48 -2.93
CA GLY A 273 -3.74 -3.64 -3.16
C GLY A 273 -5.18 -3.31 -3.57
N GLU A 274 -5.57 -2.05 -3.63
CA GLU A 274 -6.87 -1.59 -4.12
C GLU A 274 -6.85 -1.32 -5.63
N ILE A 275 -8.00 -1.25 -6.27
CA ILE A 275 -8.11 -0.95 -7.70
C ILE A 275 -8.48 0.52 -7.89
N ALA A 276 -7.62 1.30 -8.55
CA ALA A 276 -7.88 2.73 -8.78
C ALA A 276 -7.24 3.25 -10.07
N GLY A 277 -8.05 3.51 -11.08
CA GLY A 277 -7.61 4.15 -12.33
C GLY A 277 -6.80 3.25 -13.27
N THR A 278 -6.24 3.88 -14.29
CA THR A 278 -5.45 3.21 -15.34
C THR A 278 -4.30 4.10 -15.83
N THR A 279 -3.27 3.50 -16.44
CA THR A 279 -2.26 4.26 -17.19
C THR A 279 -2.91 5.01 -18.38
N PRO A 280 -2.34 6.17 -18.84
CA PRO A 280 -1.10 6.79 -18.40
C PRO A 280 -1.21 7.46 -17.03
N ILE A 281 -0.07 7.52 -16.32
CA ILE A 281 0.01 8.12 -14.98
C ILE A 281 1.24 9.02 -14.83
N THR A 282 1.13 9.95 -13.90
CA THR A 282 2.27 10.67 -13.31
C THR A 282 2.31 10.35 -11.81
N VAL A 283 3.50 10.05 -11.31
CA VAL A 283 3.73 9.73 -9.89
C VAL A 283 4.82 10.64 -9.35
N ASN A 284 4.56 11.24 -8.19
CA ASN A 284 5.51 12.08 -7.48
C ASN A 284 5.65 11.58 -6.04
N VAL A 285 6.85 11.63 -5.48
CA VAL A 285 7.01 11.51 -4.03
C VAL A 285 6.56 12.80 -3.35
N LEU A 286 5.93 12.66 -2.20
CA LEU A 286 5.61 13.75 -1.26
C LEU A 286 6.48 13.54 -0.01
N PRO A 287 7.68 14.15 0.07
CA PRO A 287 8.63 13.88 1.14
C PRO A 287 8.13 14.33 2.51
N GLY A 288 8.29 13.49 3.51
CA GLY A 288 7.90 13.76 4.89
C GLY A 288 6.45 14.19 5.07
N LYS A 289 5.56 13.73 4.19
CA LYS A 289 4.21 14.26 4.01
C LYS A 289 3.32 14.01 5.20
N ILE A 290 3.39 12.83 5.80
CA ILE A 290 2.55 12.44 6.91
C ILE A 290 3.37 12.12 8.15
N ARG A 291 2.84 12.48 9.33
CA ARG A 291 3.36 11.99 10.60
C ARG A 291 2.69 10.67 10.94
N VAL A 292 3.47 9.68 11.34
CA VAL A 292 2.97 8.41 11.86
C VAL A 292 3.47 8.20 13.28
N PHE A 293 2.67 7.53 14.13
CA PHE A 293 3.17 7.08 15.43
C PHE A 293 4.27 6.03 15.19
N GLY A 294 5.48 6.25 15.79
CA GLY A 294 6.63 5.39 15.59
C GLY A 294 7.94 5.93 16.14
#